data_be01fc100d0a111c01075b1e28100d72
#
_entry.id   be01fc100d0a111c01075b1e28100d72
#
_cell.length_a   1.000
_cell.length_b   1.000
_cell.length_c   1.000
_cell.angle_alpha   90.00
_cell.angle_beta   90.00
_cell.angle_gamma   90.00
#
_symmetry.space_group_name_H-M   'P 1'
#
loop_
_entity.id
_entity.type
_entity.pdbx_description
1 polymer ?
#
loop_
_entity_poly.entity_id
_entity_poly.type
_entity_poly.pdbx_seq_one_letter_code
_entity_poly.pdbx_strand_id
1 'polypeptide(L)'
;ALWIAQNKDKLTGKVKIVFQPAEEGVRGAAAIAQSGIIDDADYFASSHISFCANTGTVIANPRNFLSTTKIDIRYKGKPAHAGAAPHLGRNALLAAAHTVTQLHGIARHGEGMTRINVGVLKAGEGRNVIPSSAELQLEVRGENKAINEYMTEQVMQIAKGISISFDVAYETEIVGEAVDMNNDVELIKLIEEISLEQPQINNVNSDYAFNASEDATILGRRVQEHGGKAIYFILGAD
;
A
#
# COMPACT_ATOMS: atom_id res chain seq x y z
N ALA A 1 15.92 -8.89 18.63
CA ALA A 1 16.43 -7.89 19.56
C ALA A 1 17.25 -8.52 20.70
N LEU A 2 16.68 -9.45 21.52
CA LEU A 2 17.38 -10.05 22.66
C LEU A 2 18.65 -10.79 22.26
N TRP A 3 18.60 -11.64 21.22
CA TRP A 3 19.77 -12.36 20.73
C TRP A 3 20.90 -11.41 20.31
N ILE A 4 20.58 -10.34 19.59
CA ILE A 4 21.55 -9.30 19.18
C ILE A 4 22.17 -8.63 20.41
N ALA A 5 21.35 -8.28 21.40
CA ALA A 5 21.83 -7.67 22.64
C ALA A 5 22.78 -8.58 23.43
N GLN A 6 22.52 -9.90 23.43
CA GLN A 6 23.33 -10.91 24.13
C GLN A 6 24.60 -11.30 23.37
N ASN A 7 24.67 -11.03 22.06
CA ASN A 7 25.79 -11.45 21.18
C ASN A 7 26.50 -10.26 20.51
N LYS A 8 26.48 -9.08 21.13
CA LYS A 8 27.09 -7.87 20.57
C LYS A 8 28.54 -8.08 20.14
N ASP A 9 29.30 -8.80 20.96
CA ASP A 9 30.74 -9.04 20.73
C ASP A 9 31.03 -9.95 19.52
N LYS A 10 30.00 -10.62 19.01
CA LYS A 10 30.09 -11.46 17.81
C LYS A 10 29.73 -10.72 16.52
N LEU A 11 29.20 -9.51 16.63
CA LEU A 11 28.78 -8.70 15.48
C LEU A 11 29.92 -7.81 15.02
N THR A 12 30.25 -7.89 13.74
CA THR A 12 31.33 -7.10 13.12
C THR A 12 30.82 -5.84 12.45
N GLY A 13 29.51 -5.59 12.46
CA GLY A 13 28.86 -4.45 11.80
C GLY A 13 27.88 -3.72 12.73
N LYS A 14 27.17 -2.78 12.14
CA LYS A 14 26.09 -2.02 12.77
C LYS A 14 24.74 -2.69 12.48
N VAL A 15 23.93 -2.95 13.49
CA VAL A 15 22.57 -3.44 13.31
C VAL A 15 21.58 -2.38 13.74
N LYS A 16 20.66 -2.03 12.85
CA LYS A 16 19.51 -1.17 13.11
C LYS A 16 18.26 -2.02 13.21
N ILE A 17 17.54 -1.92 14.31
CA ILE A 17 16.24 -2.56 14.49
C ILE A 17 15.19 -1.47 14.29
N VAL A 18 14.36 -1.63 13.26
CA VAL A 18 13.31 -0.69 12.92
C VAL A 18 11.97 -1.23 13.43
N PHE A 19 11.31 -0.48 14.30
CA PHE A 19 9.95 -0.73 14.74
C PHE A 19 9.02 0.18 13.95
N GLN A 20 8.45 -0.36 12.88
CA GLN A 20 7.60 0.40 11.99
C GLN A 20 6.17 0.50 12.54
N PRO A 21 5.59 1.71 12.67
CA PRO A 21 4.19 1.89 13.03
C PRO A 21 3.27 1.83 11.80
N ALA A 22 1.97 1.63 12.04
CA ALA A 22 0.89 1.85 11.06
C ALA A 22 1.01 1.05 9.74
N GLU A 23 1.52 -0.19 9.80
CA GLU A 23 1.66 -1.08 8.64
C GLU A 23 0.31 -1.35 7.98
N GLU A 24 -0.76 -1.67 8.73
CA GLU A 24 -2.12 -1.91 8.23
C GLU A 24 -2.70 -0.75 7.39
N GLY A 25 -2.19 0.45 7.61
CA GLY A 25 -2.49 1.64 6.81
C GLY A 25 -1.56 1.86 5.62
N VAL A 26 -0.48 1.07 5.47
CA VAL A 26 0.66 1.30 4.56
C VAL A 26 1.23 2.72 4.67
N ARG A 27 1.50 3.18 5.91
CA ARG A 27 1.87 4.58 6.20
C ARG A 27 3.25 4.75 6.81
N GLY A 28 3.67 3.83 7.68
CA GLY A 28 4.86 4.02 8.52
C GLY A 28 6.17 3.95 7.76
N ALA A 29 6.26 3.06 6.78
CA ALA A 29 7.48 2.85 6.01
C ALA A 29 7.89 4.09 5.20
N ALA A 30 6.94 4.80 4.59
CA ALA A 30 7.22 6.01 3.84
C ALA A 30 7.87 7.10 4.72
N ALA A 31 7.36 7.32 5.93
CA ALA A 31 7.91 8.29 6.88
C ALA A 31 9.33 7.90 7.33
N ILE A 32 9.57 6.61 7.59
CA ILE A 32 10.91 6.10 7.96
C ILE A 32 11.88 6.28 6.78
N ALA A 33 11.48 5.94 5.56
CA ALA A 33 12.30 6.13 4.36
C ALA A 33 12.66 7.61 4.14
N GLN A 34 11.69 8.51 4.29
CA GLN A 34 11.92 9.96 4.17
C GLN A 34 12.89 10.51 5.23
N SER A 35 12.96 9.90 6.41
CA SER A 35 13.90 10.33 7.47
C SER A 35 15.37 10.09 7.13
N GLY A 36 15.66 9.24 6.13
CA GLY A 36 17.01 8.85 5.74
C GLY A 36 17.74 7.95 6.73
N ILE A 37 17.07 7.47 7.79
CA ILE A 37 17.71 6.68 8.86
C ILE A 37 18.27 5.33 8.39
N ILE A 38 17.80 4.84 7.23
CA ILE A 38 18.21 3.57 6.65
C ILE A 38 19.11 3.73 5.41
N ASP A 39 19.45 4.95 5.00
CA ASP A 39 20.20 5.21 3.76
C ASP A 39 21.63 4.69 3.78
N ASP A 40 22.20 4.47 4.97
CA ASP A 40 23.54 3.88 5.18
C ASP A 40 23.49 2.35 5.40
N ALA A 41 22.38 1.69 5.13
CA ALA A 41 22.25 0.25 5.30
C ALA A 41 22.74 -0.50 4.06
N ASP A 42 23.68 -1.44 4.25
CA ASP A 42 24.13 -2.34 3.20
C ASP A 42 23.12 -3.48 2.93
N TYR A 43 22.36 -3.85 3.97
CA TYR A 43 21.37 -4.95 3.91
C TYR A 43 20.09 -4.56 4.64
N PHE A 44 18.97 -4.93 4.05
CA PHE A 44 17.64 -4.86 4.65
C PHE A 44 17.01 -6.25 4.69
N ALA A 45 16.49 -6.63 5.85
CA ALA A 45 15.73 -7.86 6.00
C ALA A 45 14.43 -7.59 6.74
N SER A 46 13.33 -8.05 6.19
CA SER A 46 12.01 -8.04 6.80
C SER A 46 11.34 -9.40 6.68
N SER A 47 10.45 -9.71 7.60
CA SER A 47 9.68 -10.96 7.57
C SER A 47 8.25 -10.75 8.02
N HIS A 48 7.34 -11.56 7.47
CA HIS A 48 5.94 -11.63 7.86
C HIS A 48 5.60 -13.04 8.36
N ILE A 49 4.78 -13.12 9.39
CA ILE A 49 4.13 -14.38 9.79
C ILE A 49 2.80 -14.47 9.06
N SER A 50 2.55 -15.55 8.30
CA SER A 50 1.36 -15.63 7.46
C SER A 50 0.79 -17.04 7.39
N PHE A 51 -0.52 -17.10 7.32
CA PHE A 51 -1.30 -18.32 7.08
C PHE A 51 -1.21 -18.85 5.63
N CYS A 52 -0.45 -18.19 4.76
CA CYS A 52 -0.24 -18.68 3.39
C CYS A 52 0.64 -19.93 3.30
N ALA A 53 1.26 -20.33 4.41
CA ALA A 53 2.00 -21.57 4.55
C ALA A 53 1.89 -22.10 5.99
N ASN A 54 1.99 -23.41 6.15
CA ASN A 54 1.91 -24.06 7.47
C ASN A 54 3.12 -23.73 8.34
N THR A 55 2.96 -23.82 9.63
CA THR A 55 4.03 -23.71 10.63
C THR A 55 5.21 -24.62 10.30
N GLY A 56 6.42 -24.09 10.40
CA GLY A 56 7.65 -24.79 9.99
C GLY A 56 8.01 -24.62 8.51
N THR A 57 7.27 -23.81 7.75
CA THR A 57 7.60 -23.42 6.39
C THR A 57 8.23 -22.03 6.34
N VAL A 58 9.29 -21.87 5.57
CA VAL A 58 9.83 -20.56 5.17
C VAL A 58 9.59 -20.35 3.68
N ILE A 59 8.97 -19.23 3.31
CA ILE A 59 8.95 -18.77 1.92
C ILE A 59 10.09 -17.77 1.78
N ALA A 60 11.20 -18.21 1.22
CA ALA A 60 12.42 -17.41 1.10
C ALA A 60 12.31 -16.31 0.03
N ASN A 61 11.48 -16.56 -0.99
CA ASN A 61 11.27 -15.60 -2.08
C ASN A 61 9.79 -15.42 -2.43
N PRO A 62 9.01 -14.71 -1.61
CA PRO A 62 7.71 -14.22 -2.05
C PRO A 62 7.91 -13.22 -3.20
N ARG A 63 7.14 -13.40 -4.28
CA ARG A 63 7.21 -12.58 -5.50
C ARG A 63 5.90 -11.84 -5.72
N ASN A 64 5.91 -10.90 -6.67
CA ASN A 64 4.75 -10.11 -7.07
C ASN A 64 4.20 -9.25 -5.92
N PHE A 65 5.09 -8.51 -5.25
CA PHE A 65 4.65 -7.41 -4.40
C PHE A 65 4.00 -6.34 -5.28
N LEU A 66 2.76 -5.99 -4.95
CA LEU A 66 2.00 -5.02 -5.72
C LEU A 66 2.24 -3.61 -5.17
N SER A 67 2.49 -2.67 -6.07
CA SER A 67 2.40 -1.25 -5.72
C SER A 67 0.97 -0.88 -5.42
N THR A 68 0.75 -0.10 -4.36
CA THR A 68 -0.59 0.27 -3.85
C THR A 68 -0.59 1.73 -3.44
N THR A 69 -1.69 2.42 -3.75
CA THR A 69 -1.96 3.77 -3.23
C THR A 69 -3.36 3.81 -2.63
N LYS A 70 -3.45 4.22 -1.37
CA LYS A 70 -4.71 4.48 -0.66
C LYS A 70 -5.03 5.97 -0.75
N ILE A 71 -6.26 6.30 -1.16
CA ILE A 71 -6.65 7.66 -1.51
C ILE A 71 -7.98 7.99 -0.82
N ASP A 72 -8.01 9.13 -0.15
CA ASP A 72 -9.24 9.76 0.31
C ASP A 72 -9.63 10.88 -0.65
N ILE A 73 -10.92 10.93 -1.02
CA ILE A 73 -11.50 12.01 -1.82
C ILE A 73 -12.63 12.63 -1.02
N ARG A 74 -12.58 13.95 -0.87
CA ARG A 74 -13.62 14.71 -0.19
C ARG A 74 -14.22 15.73 -1.14
N TYR A 75 -15.57 15.73 -1.26
CA TYR A 75 -16.32 16.74 -2.00
C TYR A 75 -17.04 17.66 -1.06
N LYS A 76 -16.99 18.97 -1.34
CA LYS A 76 -17.70 20.02 -0.62
C LYS A 76 -18.61 20.77 -1.59
N GLY A 77 -19.90 20.58 -1.42
CA GLY A 77 -20.96 21.23 -2.19
C GLY A 77 -21.64 22.36 -1.40
N LYS A 78 -22.90 22.61 -1.72
CA LYS A 78 -23.72 23.65 -1.08
C LYS A 78 -25.09 23.07 -0.72
N PRO A 79 -25.53 23.15 0.54
CA PRO A 79 -26.84 22.66 0.94
C PRO A 79 -27.97 23.57 0.42
N ALA A 80 -29.12 22.97 0.15
CA ALA A 80 -30.35 23.66 -0.18
C ALA A 80 -31.55 22.77 0.15
N HIS A 81 -32.73 23.36 0.31
CA HIS A 81 -33.95 22.59 0.47
C HIS A 81 -34.34 21.92 -0.87
N ALA A 82 -34.36 20.58 -0.90
CA ALA A 82 -34.53 19.83 -2.13
C ALA A 82 -35.86 20.08 -2.87
N GLY A 83 -36.92 20.41 -2.15
CA GLY A 83 -38.24 20.69 -2.76
C GLY A 83 -38.48 22.19 -3.04
N ALA A 84 -37.93 23.11 -2.23
CA ALA A 84 -38.23 24.52 -2.35
C ALA A 84 -37.22 25.29 -3.23
N ALA A 85 -35.92 24.95 -3.18
CA ALA A 85 -34.88 25.68 -3.88
C ALA A 85 -33.75 24.79 -4.35
N PRO A 86 -34.01 23.68 -5.10
CA PRO A 86 -32.99 22.71 -5.50
C PRO A 86 -31.88 23.34 -6.36
N HIS A 87 -32.20 24.33 -7.18
CA HIS A 87 -31.25 25.01 -8.07
C HIS A 87 -30.17 25.85 -7.33
N LEU A 88 -30.33 26.10 -6.04
CA LEU A 88 -29.34 26.79 -5.23
C LEU A 88 -28.31 25.83 -4.61
N GLY A 89 -28.57 24.53 -4.63
CA GLY A 89 -27.70 23.52 -4.08
C GLY A 89 -26.58 23.07 -5.03
N ARG A 90 -25.55 22.47 -4.44
CA ARG A 90 -24.47 21.74 -5.15
C ARG A 90 -24.33 20.38 -4.47
N ASN A 91 -24.69 19.32 -5.18
CA ASN A 91 -24.89 18.00 -4.58
C ASN A 91 -23.59 17.19 -4.52
N ALA A 92 -22.96 17.16 -3.35
CA ALA A 92 -21.73 16.40 -3.12
C ALA A 92 -21.96 14.87 -3.16
N LEU A 93 -23.14 14.38 -2.76
CA LEU A 93 -23.48 12.95 -2.82
C LEU A 93 -23.52 12.46 -4.27
N LEU A 94 -24.15 13.21 -5.17
CA LEU A 94 -24.18 12.84 -6.59
C LEU A 94 -22.77 12.88 -7.19
N ALA A 95 -21.94 13.87 -6.84
CA ALA A 95 -20.55 13.91 -7.27
C ALA A 95 -19.81 12.63 -6.84
N ALA A 96 -19.94 12.23 -5.56
CA ALA A 96 -19.30 11.01 -5.06
C ALA A 96 -19.84 9.74 -5.74
N ALA A 97 -21.14 9.61 -5.94
CA ALA A 97 -21.73 8.46 -6.62
C ALA A 97 -21.25 8.31 -8.08
N HIS A 98 -21.17 9.43 -8.81
CA HIS A 98 -20.62 9.44 -10.17
C HIS A 98 -19.12 9.13 -10.19
N THR A 99 -18.37 9.60 -9.18
CA THR A 99 -16.96 9.24 -9.03
C THR A 99 -16.80 7.72 -8.92
N VAL A 100 -17.55 7.05 -8.02
CA VAL A 100 -17.50 5.57 -7.90
C VAL A 100 -17.73 4.89 -9.24
N THR A 101 -18.75 5.30 -9.97
CA THR A 101 -19.08 4.70 -11.27
C THR A 101 -17.95 4.89 -12.29
N GLN A 102 -17.38 6.09 -12.39
CA GLN A 102 -16.30 6.37 -13.34
C GLN A 102 -14.99 5.68 -12.96
N LEU A 103 -14.67 5.59 -11.67
CA LEU A 103 -13.48 4.90 -11.20
C LEU A 103 -13.46 3.42 -11.63
N HIS A 104 -14.59 2.73 -11.58
CA HIS A 104 -14.69 1.34 -12.05
C HIS A 104 -14.65 1.22 -13.59
N GLY A 105 -14.79 2.32 -14.32
CA GLY A 105 -14.61 2.43 -15.78
C GLY A 105 -13.18 2.69 -16.23
N ILE A 106 -12.20 2.87 -15.32
CA ILE A 106 -10.80 3.05 -15.69
C ILE A 106 -10.32 1.85 -16.52
N ALA A 107 -9.72 2.13 -17.69
CA ALA A 107 -9.17 1.10 -18.55
C ALA A 107 -8.06 0.31 -17.84
N ARG A 108 -8.07 -1.01 -18.00
CA ARG A 108 -7.00 -1.86 -17.45
C ARG A 108 -5.72 -1.62 -18.22
N HIS A 109 -4.56 -1.67 -17.54
CA HIS A 109 -3.28 -1.51 -18.19
C HIS A 109 -2.92 -2.78 -18.99
N GLY A 110 -2.39 -2.62 -20.20
CA GLY A 110 -2.06 -3.74 -21.08
C GLY A 110 -0.79 -4.50 -20.69
N GLU A 111 0.08 -3.88 -19.89
CA GLU A 111 1.39 -4.41 -19.53
C GLU A 111 1.42 -5.06 -18.13
N GLY A 112 0.30 -5.09 -17.42
CA GLY A 112 0.27 -5.73 -16.11
C GLY A 112 -1.03 -5.54 -15.37
N MET A 113 -1.10 -6.16 -14.19
CA MET A 113 -2.29 -6.19 -13.33
C MET A 113 -2.63 -4.81 -12.77
N THR A 114 -3.91 -4.49 -12.81
CA THR A 114 -4.49 -3.32 -12.15
C THR A 114 -5.69 -3.71 -11.31
N ARG A 115 -5.84 -3.06 -10.16
CA ARG A 115 -7.04 -3.19 -9.31
C ARG A 115 -7.47 -1.83 -8.79
N ILE A 116 -8.76 -1.70 -8.53
CA ILE A 116 -9.35 -0.55 -7.85
C ILE A 116 -10.50 -1.03 -6.98
N ASN A 117 -10.61 -0.47 -5.79
CA ASN A 117 -11.73 -0.69 -4.90
C ASN A 117 -12.10 0.60 -4.18
N VAL A 118 -13.39 0.93 -4.15
CA VAL A 118 -13.93 1.97 -3.28
C VAL A 118 -14.54 1.27 -2.08
N GLY A 119 -13.86 1.35 -0.94
CA GLY A 119 -14.26 0.67 0.29
C GLY A 119 -15.28 1.44 1.14
N VAL A 120 -15.25 2.78 1.07
CA VAL A 120 -16.13 3.65 1.85
C VAL A 120 -16.70 4.76 0.97
N LEU A 121 -18.00 5.01 1.12
CA LEU A 121 -18.68 6.21 0.66
C LEU A 121 -19.61 6.69 1.78
N LYS A 122 -19.38 7.93 2.26
CA LYS A 122 -20.22 8.60 3.25
C LYS A 122 -20.73 9.90 2.68
N ALA A 123 -22.06 10.12 2.68
CA ALA A 123 -22.65 11.35 2.18
C ALA A 123 -24.09 11.53 2.68
N GLY A 124 -24.50 12.79 2.81
CA GLY A 124 -25.89 13.17 3.08
C GLY A 124 -26.24 13.23 4.57
N GLU A 125 -27.26 14.03 4.87
CA GLU A 125 -27.74 14.30 6.24
C GLU A 125 -29.25 14.03 6.38
N GLY A 126 -30.02 14.28 5.34
CA GLY A 126 -31.46 14.13 5.37
C GLY A 126 -32.10 14.12 3.98
N ARG A 127 -33.28 13.50 3.87
CA ARG A 127 -33.94 13.24 2.58
C ARG A 127 -34.44 14.50 1.85
N ASN A 128 -34.61 15.61 2.54
CA ASN A 128 -35.11 16.90 2.00
C ASN A 128 -34.04 17.98 1.91
N VAL A 129 -32.77 17.64 2.12
CA VAL A 129 -31.61 18.54 2.03
C VAL A 129 -30.67 18.03 0.93
N ILE A 130 -30.23 18.91 0.06
CA ILE A 130 -29.17 18.62 -0.91
C ILE A 130 -27.87 18.44 -0.13
N PRO A 131 -27.20 17.27 -0.22
CA PRO A 131 -25.98 16.97 0.52
C PRO A 131 -24.84 17.94 0.21
N SER A 132 -24.26 18.53 1.25
CA SER A 132 -23.15 19.49 1.14
C SER A 132 -21.79 18.87 1.29
N SER A 133 -21.69 17.59 1.71
CA SER A 133 -20.41 16.89 1.87
C SER A 133 -20.51 15.46 1.46
N ALA A 134 -19.41 14.92 0.93
CA ALA A 134 -19.23 13.50 0.68
C ALA A 134 -17.76 13.12 0.84
N GLU A 135 -17.52 11.91 1.31
CA GLU A 135 -16.20 11.29 1.48
C GLU A 135 -16.17 9.93 0.82
N LEU A 136 -15.08 9.65 0.10
CA LEU A 136 -14.75 8.35 -0.46
C LEU A 136 -13.39 7.92 0.07
N GLN A 137 -13.27 6.63 0.41
CA GLN A 137 -11.99 6.01 0.71
C GLN A 137 -11.79 4.83 -0.24
N LEU A 138 -10.68 4.84 -0.96
CA LEU A 138 -10.40 3.88 -2.00
C LEU A 138 -8.93 3.47 -2.02
N GLU A 139 -8.66 2.37 -2.71
CA GLU A 139 -7.30 1.97 -3.06
C GLU A 139 -7.21 1.61 -4.54
N VAL A 140 -6.03 1.86 -5.10
CA VAL A 140 -5.61 1.35 -6.40
C VAL A 140 -4.37 0.48 -6.21
N ARG A 141 -4.23 -0.54 -7.07
CA ARG A 141 -3.04 -1.40 -7.11
C ARG A 141 -2.58 -1.57 -8.55
N GLY A 142 -1.27 -1.54 -8.73
CA GLY A 142 -0.58 -1.88 -9.97
C GLY A 142 0.43 -2.99 -9.73
N GLU A 143 0.73 -3.78 -10.77
CA GLU A 143 1.75 -4.82 -10.70
C GLU A 143 3.13 -4.25 -10.33
N ASN A 144 3.38 -3.01 -10.73
CA ASN A 144 4.58 -2.25 -10.39
C ASN A 144 4.23 -0.77 -10.18
N LYS A 145 5.22 0.02 -9.79
CA LYS A 145 5.09 1.44 -9.51
C LYS A 145 4.50 2.22 -10.69
N ALA A 146 4.98 2.01 -11.91
CA ALA A 146 4.52 2.76 -13.09
C ALA A 146 3.04 2.50 -13.40
N ILE A 147 2.60 1.24 -13.29
CA ILE A 147 1.19 0.86 -13.49
C ILE A 147 0.31 1.42 -12.35
N ASN A 148 0.82 1.45 -11.14
CA ASN A 148 0.10 2.05 -10.00
C ASN A 148 -0.02 3.57 -10.12
N GLU A 149 1.02 4.24 -10.60
CA GLU A 149 1.01 5.69 -10.91
C GLU A 149 -0.04 5.99 -11.98
N TYR A 150 -0.10 5.20 -13.06
CA TYR A 150 -1.17 5.32 -14.07
C TYR A 150 -2.56 5.25 -13.43
N MET A 151 -2.82 4.26 -12.58
CA MET A 151 -4.12 4.13 -11.90
C MET A 151 -4.41 5.32 -10.98
N THR A 152 -3.42 5.79 -10.25
CA THR A 152 -3.53 6.95 -9.34
C THR A 152 -3.86 8.22 -10.13
N GLU A 153 -3.17 8.47 -11.23
CA GLU A 153 -3.43 9.62 -12.11
C GLU A 153 -4.85 9.61 -12.68
N GLN A 154 -5.36 8.44 -13.10
CA GLN A 154 -6.74 8.32 -13.57
C GLN A 154 -7.74 8.67 -12.46
N VAL A 155 -7.50 8.24 -11.22
CA VAL A 155 -8.33 8.61 -10.06
C VAL A 155 -8.35 10.11 -9.88
N MET A 156 -7.18 10.77 -9.88
CA MET A 156 -7.08 12.22 -9.70
C MET A 156 -7.79 13.01 -10.82
N GLN A 157 -7.66 12.55 -12.06
CA GLN A 157 -8.34 13.17 -13.22
C GLN A 157 -9.86 13.03 -13.11
N ILE A 158 -10.36 11.87 -12.73
CA ILE A 158 -11.81 11.63 -12.55
C ILE A 158 -12.35 12.52 -11.43
N ALA A 159 -11.68 12.56 -10.27
CA ALA A 159 -12.10 13.38 -9.15
C ALA A 159 -12.21 14.87 -9.55
N LYS A 160 -11.23 15.37 -10.27
CA LYS A 160 -11.21 16.72 -10.83
C LYS A 160 -12.35 16.95 -11.85
N GLY A 161 -12.54 16.02 -12.79
CA GLY A 161 -13.58 16.13 -13.82
C GLY A 161 -14.99 16.16 -13.22
N ILE A 162 -15.24 15.30 -12.23
CA ILE A 162 -16.50 15.28 -11.49
C ILE A 162 -16.73 16.56 -10.67
N SER A 163 -15.71 17.09 -10.04
CA SER A 163 -15.84 18.34 -9.28
C SER A 163 -16.33 19.50 -10.16
N ILE A 164 -15.81 19.58 -11.37
CA ILE A 164 -16.24 20.58 -12.38
C ILE A 164 -17.69 20.32 -12.82
N SER A 165 -18.03 19.07 -13.13
CA SER A 165 -19.35 18.69 -13.64
C SER A 165 -20.48 18.97 -12.65
N PHE A 166 -20.22 18.86 -11.35
CA PHE A 166 -21.20 19.08 -10.28
C PHE A 166 -21.04 20.43 -9.58
N ASP A 167 -20.10 21.26 -10.00
CA ASP A 167 -19.79 22.56 -9.38
C ASP A 167 -19.57 22.44 -7.87
N VAL A 168 -18.72 21.47 -7.46
CA VAL A 168 -18.34 21.21 -6.07
C VAL A 168 -16.83 21.39 -5.90
N ALA A 169 -16.40 21.86 -4.73
CA ALA A 169 -14.98 21.80 -4.38
C ALA A 169 -14.57 20.35 -4.07
N TYR A 170 -13.30 20.00 -4.28
CA TYR A 170 -12.77 18.70 -3.95
C TYR A 170 -11.37 18.78 -3.35
N GLU A 171 -11.04 17.78 -2.57
CA GLU A 171 -9.71 17.52 -2.03
C GLU A 171 -9.39 16.04 -2.25
N THR A 172 -8.13 15.74 -2.56
CA THR A 172 -7.60 14.40 -2.62
C THR A 172 -6.39 14.28 -1.71
N GLU A 173 -6.30 13.18 -0.97
CA GLU A 173 -5.21 12.92 -0.05
C GLU A 173 -4.71 11.49 -0.25
N ILE A 174 -3.41 11.30 -0.47
CA ILE A 174 -2.77 9.99 -0.43
C ILE A 174 -2.50 9.67 1.03
N VAL A 175 -3.14 8.63 1.54
CA VAL A 175 -3.09 8.27 2.96
C VAL A 175 -2.26 7.03 3.25
N GLY A 176 -1.73 6.36 2.22
CA GLY A 176 -0.86 5.21 2.37
C GLY A 176 -0.36 4.69 1.03
N GLU A 177 0.86 4.16 1.03
CA GLU A 177 1.53 3.65 -0.17
C GLU A 177 2.37 2.41 0.13
N ALA A 178 2.47 1.52 -0.86
CA ALA A 178 3.44 0.44 -0.93
C ALA A 178 3.99 0.36 -2.36
N VAL A 179 5.19 -0.15 -2.52
CA VAL A 179 5.84 -0.28 -3.82
C VAL A 179 6.14 -1.75 -4.14
N ASP A 180 6.32 -2.05 -5.42
CA ASP A 180 6.87 -3.32 -5.84
C ASP A 180 8.33 -3.45 -5.39
N MET A 181 8.74 -4.65 -5.04
CA MET A 181 10.12 -4.97 -4.68
C MET A 181 10.47 -6.38 -5.19
N ASN A 182 11.69 -6.54 -5.64
CA ASN A 182 12.26 -7.85 -5.91
C ASN A 182 13.35 -8.14 -4.87
N ASN A 183 13.32 -9.33 -4.31
CA ASN A 183 14.35 -9.81 -3.40
C ASN A 183 15.70 -10.01 -4.11
N ASP A 184 16.80 -9.69 -3.45
CA ASP A 184 18.13 -9.94 -3.97
C ASP A 184 18.47 -11.44 -3.91
N VAL A 185 18.94 -11.99 -5.04
CA VAL A 185 19.19 -13.44 -5.23
C VAL A 185 20.17 -13.99 -4.19
N GLU A 186 21.17 -13.21 -3.83
CA GLU A 186 22.16 -13.61 -2.81
C GLU A 186 21.51 -13.79 -1.44
N LEU A 187 20.61 -12.90 -1.07
CA LEU A 187 19.90 -12.97 0.21
C LEU A 187 18.84 -14.09 0.21
N ILE A 188 18.22 -14.36 -0.94
CA ILE A 188 17.31 -15.53 -1.07
C ILE A 188 18.07 -16.81 -0.72
N LYS A 189 19.22 -17.05 -1.35
CA LYS A 189 20.05 -18.23 -1.07
C LYS A 189 20.48 -18.30 0.39
N LEU A 190 20.85 -17.17 0.98
CA LEU A 190 21.24 -17.12 2.38
C LEU A 190 20.07 -17.50 3.31
N ILE A 191 18.85 -17.02 3.04
CA ILE A 191 17.66 -17.42 3.82
C ILE A 191 17.33 -18.89 3.63
N GLU A 192 17.48 -19.44 2.41
CA GLU A 192 17.31 -20.87 2.14
C GLU A 192 18.29 -21.72 2.99
N GLU A 193 19.57 -21.39 2.92
CA GLU A 193 20.63 -22.10 3.65
C GLU A 193 20.40 -22.05 5.17
N ILE A 194 20.20 -20.85 5.73
CA ILE A 194 19.97 -20.68 7.17
C ILE A 194 18.70 -21.40 7.61
N SER A 195 17.64 -21.38 6.79
CA SER A 195 16.38 -22.03 7.13
C SER A 195 16.52 -23.54 7.23
N LEU A 196 17.28 -24.16 6.32
CA LEU A 196 17.52 -25.61 6.32
C LEU A 196 18.35 -26.09 7.53
N GLU A 197 19.11 -25.20 8.16
CA GLU A 197 19.86 -25.49 9.38
C GLU A 197 18.99 -25.44 10.66
N GLN A 198 17.77 -24.89 10.58
CA GLN A 198 16.90 -24.73 11.74
C GLN A 198 16.06 -26.00 11.97
N PRO A 199 16.14 -26.63 13.16
CA PRO A 199 15.39 -27.86 13.43
C PRO A 199 13.86 -27.71 13.38
N GLN A 200 13.37 -26.47 13.50
CA GLN A 200 11.94 -26.15 13.46
C GLN A 200 11.41 -25.95 12.03
N ILE A 201 12.30 -25.80 11.07
CA ILE A 201 11.93 -25.60 9.64
C ILE A 201 12.00 -26.95 8.95
N ASN A 202 10.89 -27.36 8.36
CA ASN A 202 10.76 -28.63 7.65
C ASN A 202 10.45 -28.43 6.15
N ASN A 203 10.20 -27.19 5.73
CA ASN A 203 9.95 -26.88 4.33
C ASN A 203 10.46 -25.45 3.99
N VAL A 204 11.15 -25.32 2.86
CA VAL A 204 11.60 -24.05 2.30
C VAL A 204 11.07 -23.91 0.88
N ASN A 205 10.34 -22.84 0.60
CA ASN A 205 9.77 -22.54 -0.71
C ASN A 205 10.36 -21.22 -1.25
N SER A 206 10.96 -21.27 -2.42
CA SER A 206 11.63 -20.13 -3.06
C SER A 206 10.87 -19.57 -4.27
N ASP A 207 9.67 -20.06 -4.51
CA ASP A 207 8.85 -19.66 -5.66
C ASP A 207 7.37 -19.54 -5.25
N TYR A 208 7.02 -18.45 -4.56
CA TYR A 208 5.67 -18.19 -4.11
C TYR A 208 5.16 -16.85 -4.65
N ALA A 209 4.04 -16.88 -5.36
CA ALA A 209 3.38 -15.67 -5.85
C ALA A 209 2.54 -15.05 -4.70
N PHE A 210 3.09 -14.07 -4.01
CA PHE A 210 2.44 -13.41 -2.88
C PHE A 210 1.22 -12.58 -3.32
N ASN A 211 1.34 -11.84 -4.44
CA ASN A 211 0.26 -11.05 -5.04
C ASN A 211 -0.44 -10.08 -4.07
N ALA A 212 0.27 -9.58 -3.09
CA ALA A 212 -0.21 -8.67 -2.06
C ALA A 212 0.72 -7.45 -1.94
N SER A 213 0.33 -6.49 -1.15
CA SER A 213 1.10 -5.28 -0.89
C SER A 213 1.58 -5.28 0.55
N GLU A 214 2.78 -4.72 0.75
CA GLU A 214 3.46 -4.62 2.03
C GLU A 214 4.28 -3.34 2.03
N ASP A 215 4.09 -2.44 2.99
CA ASP A 215 4.79 -1.16 2.96
C ASP A 215 6.27 -1.25 3.37
N ALA A 216 6.70 -2.31 4.04
CA ALA A 216 8.11 -2.59 4.29
C ALA A 216 8.93 -2.69 2.99
N THR A 217 8.28 -2.97 1.84
CA THR A 217 8.91 -2.91 0.52
C THR A 217 9.48 -1.53 0.18
N ILE A 218 8.89 -0.45 0.70
CA ILE A 218 9.43 0.92 0.56
C ILE A 218 10.83 1.01 1.19
N LEU A 219 11.01 0.39 2.37
CA LEU A 219 12.30 0.38 3.06
C LEU A 219 13.33 -0.46 2.30
N GLY A 220 12.94 -1.67 1.88
CA GLY A 220 13.79 -2.53 1.08
C GLY A 220 14.20 -1.88 -0.23
N ARG A 221 13.25 -1.31 -0.96
CA ARG A 221 13.52 -0.57 -2.20
C ARG A 221 14.47 0.62 -1.97
N ARG A 222 14.25 1.38 -0.88
CA ARG A 222 15.13 2.50 -0.51
C ARG A 222 16.58 2.05 -0.32
N VAL A 223 16.79 0.94 0.39
CA VAL A 223 18.14 0.37 0.57
C VAL A 223 18.74 -0.06 -0.77
N GLN A 224 17.97 -0.73 -1.64
CA GLN A 224 18.43 -1.11 -2.98
C GLN A 224 18.80 0.11 -3.85
N GLU A 225 18.02 1.17 -3.82
CA GLU A 225 18.29 2.43 -4.53
C GLU A 225 19.59 3.12 -4.05
N HIS A 226 20.02 2.88 -2.80
CA HIS A 226 21.28 3.34 -2.25
C HIS A 226 22.44 2.35 -2.45
N GLY A 227 22.25 1.28 -3.23
CA GLY A 227 23.28 0.30 -3.57
C GLY A 227 23.40 -0.86 -2.60
N GLY A 228 22.53 -0.93 -1.58
CA GLY A 228 22.40 -2.08 -0.68
C GLY A 228 21.56 -3.20 -1.27
N LYS A 229 21.30 -4.24 -0.48
CA LYS A 229 20.48 -5.40 -0.84
C LYS A 229 19.33 -5.58 0.12
N ALA A 230 18.20 -6.09 -0.40
CA ALA A 230 16.99 -6.26 0.38
C ALA A 230 16.37 -7.64 0.23
N ILE A 231 15.81 -8.13 1.33
CA ILE A 231 15.01 -9.34 1.35
C ILE A 231 13.78 -9.16 2.22
N TYR A 232 12.69 -9.69 1.72
CA TYR A 232 11.47 -9.94 2.46
C TYR A 232 11.12 -11.42 2.34
N PHE A 233 10.90 -12.10 3.45
CA PHE A 233 10.55 -13.51 3.47
C PHE A 233 9.36 -13.76 4.39
N ILE A 234 8.72 -14.93 4.27
CA ILE A 234 7.51 -15.25 5.03
C ILE A 234 7.77 -16.48 5.88
N LEU A 235 7.29 -16.42 7.13
CA LEU A 235 7.23 -17.54 8.04
C LEU A 235 5.78 -18.06 8.08
N GLY A 236 5.59 -19.32 7.76
CA GLY A 236 4.29 -19.96 7.83
C GLY A 236 3.79 -20.10 9.27
N ALA A 237 2.49 -19.86 9.46
CA ALA A 237 1.78 -20.02 10.71
C ALA A 237 0.31 -20.41 10.47
N ASP A 238 -0.14 -21.50 11.05
CA ASP A 238 -1.50 -22.05 11.07
C ASP A 238 -2.16 -21.94 12.44
#